data_764f95888e01774b0f60401c18615c28
#
_entry.id   764f95888e01774b0f60401c18615c28
#
_cell.length_a   1.000
_cell.length_b   1.000
_cell.length_c   1.000
_cell.angle_alpha   90.00
_cell.angle_beta   90.00
_cell.angle_gamma   90.00
#
_symmetry.space_group_name_H-M   'P 1'
#
loop_
_entity.id
_entity.type
_entity.pdbx_description
1 polymer ?
#
loop_
_entity_poly.entity_id
_entity_poly.type
_entity_poly.pdbx_seq_one_letter_code
_entity_poly.pdbx_strand_id
1 'polypeptide(L)'
;MKSAVSPVMRLVPVLRNLVRTHRLERAAPDRLDAERRRLLVRLVRHAQADVPRYRELIAPETAAAFRGPEDLPSLPVLDRAEFHERAPEELLAAGFTPANTKAGTTSGSSGIPITIRNSERDLGYLRASYLYDMLAAGLRPWDRMAYFRVTPFLRHPLERFGLLRTFHIDTSATLDEQVGAFLAARPTFLVGFPHVIASVVEELERRGVRYRGARRVLFGGERLTPTARTRVLGHLGARCHEVYASVEVFTIARTCRRGSLHLRAADVVVELEQEDGSVVPADGSREAEGEILVTRLHSEAMPLIRYRLGDRVTVGPADCGCGRHTPVVLRVQGRSQDRFRDLGGREFYADFLTYAVQGFPEVSRMQLVQRRPAQVTVRVVLAAGAEAAPVTERIAAAVREAVPGFDVEVEAVRAIAPEANGKIRIVKVEPAATV
;
A
#
# COMPACT_ATOMS: atom_id res chain seq x y z
N MET A 1 22.25 -27.78 -13.96
CA MET A 1 21.70 -28.57 -12.83
C MET A 1 21.08 -27.57 -11.83
N LYS A 2 19.76 -27.43 -11.79
CA LYS A 2 19.06 -26.62 -10.78
C LYS A 2 19.01 -27.45 -9.50
N SER A 3 19.86 -27.15 -8.53
CA SER A 3 19.79 -27.72 -7.19
C SER A 3 18.40 -27.45 -6.61
N ALA A 4 17.59 -28.51 -6.49
CA ALA A 4 16.29 -28.45 -5.85
C ALA A 4 16.51 -28.32 -4.33
N VAL A 5 16.64 -27.07 -3.86
CA VAL A 5 16.67 -26.78 -2.42
C VAL A 5 15.37 -27.33 -1.82
N SER A 6 15.49 -28.24 -0.86
CA SER A 6 14.36 -28.86 -0.17
C SER A 6 13.35 -27.82 0.30
N PRO A 7 12.03 -28.07 0.13
CA PRO A 7 10.98 -27.18 0.65
C PRO A 7 11.14 -26.83 2.14
N VAL A 8 11.68 -27.73 2.94
CA VAL A 8 11.96 -27.52 4.37
C VAL A 8 13.05 -26.47 4.58
N MET A 9 14.12 -26.48 3.77
CA MET A 9 15.19 -25.47 3.86
C MET A 9 14.70 -24.06 3.52
N ARG A 10 13.62 -23.92 2.74
CA ARG A 10 13.00 -22.61 2.45
C ARG A 10 12.09 -22.11 3.56
N LEU A 11 11.60 -22.97 4.44
CA LEU A 11 10.73 -22.60 5.57
C LEU A 11 11.50 -22.04 6.77
N VAL A 12 12.71 -22.51 7.02
CA VAL A 12 13.52 -22.07 8.18
C VAL A 12 13.77 -20.55 8.20
N PRO A 13 14.21 -19.91 7.10
CA PRO A 13 14.35 -18.44 7.06
C PRO A 13 13.03 -17.71 7.30
N VAL A 14 11.92 -18.22 6.75
CA VAL A 14 10.58 -17.60 6.93
C VAL A 14 10.18 -17.66 8.39
N LEU A 15 10.29 -18.82 9.05
CA LEU A 15 9.94 -18.98 10.47
C LEU A 15 10.83 -18.12 11.37
N ARG A 16 12.15 -18.09 11.11
CA ARG A 16 13.09 -17.24 11.87
C ARG A 16 12.71 -15.76 11.76
N ASN A 17 12.42 -15.30 10.54
CA ASN A 17 12.04 -13.91 10.30
C ASN A 17 10.66 -13.60 10.91
N LEU A 18 9.71 -14.53 10.86
CA LEU A 18 8.40 -14.41 11.50
C LEU A 18 8.52 -14.21 13.02
N VAL A 19 9.31 -15.06 13.69
CA VAL A 19 9.56 -14.95 15.14
C VAL A 19 10.28 -13.64 15.48
N ARG A 20 11.28 -13.26 14.67
CA ARG A 20 11.98 -11.98 14.84
C ARG A 20 11.04 -10.79 14.73
N THR A 21 10.23 -10.73 13.67
CA THR A 21 9.24 -9.67 13.46
C THR A 21 8.26 -9.59 14.64
N HIS A 22 7.74 -10.75 15.08
CA HIS A 22 6.84 -10.82 16.22
C HIS A 22 7.46 -10.26 17.52
N ARG A 23 8.74 -10.57 17.78
CA ARG A 23 9.47 -10.07 18.94
C ARG A 23 9.72 -8.56 18.87
N LEU A 24 10.10 -8.05 17.70
CA LEU A 24 10.39 -6.63 17.51
C LEU A 24 9.14 -5.76 17.57
N GLU A 25 8.02 -6.22 17.05
CA GLU A 25 6.75 -5.50 17.11
C GLU A 25 6.22 -5.27 18.54
N ARG A 26 6.74 -6.03 19.53
CA ARG A 26 6.39 -5.96 20.95
C ARG A 26 7.56 -5.56 21.81
N ALA A 27 8.69 -5.25 21.19
CA ALA A 27 9.88 -4.83 21.95
C ALA A 27 9.65 -3.46 22.58
N ALA A 28 10.35 -3.22 23.69
CA ALA A 28 10.49 -1.88 24.24
C ALA A 28 11.13 -0.94 23.19
N PRO A 29 10.81 0.37 23.22
CA PRO A 29 11.31 1.35 22.25
C PRO A 29 12.82 1.27 22.03
N ASP A 30 13.60 1.28 23.11
CA ASP A 30 15.09 1.26 23.06
C ASP A 30 15.63 0.04 22.29
N ARG A 31 15.01 -1.12 22.50
CA ARG A 31 15.41 -2.35 21.81
C ARG A 31 15.06 -2.30 20.31
N LEU A 32 13.90 -1.76 19.98
CA LEU A 32 13.48 -1.58 18.60
C LEU A 32 14.41 -0.59 17.88
N ASP A 33 14.72 0.53 18.53
CA ASP A 33 15.59 1.57 17.99
C ASP A 33 17.04 1.09 17.83
N ALA A 34 17.57 0.35 18.78
CA ALA A 34 18.88 -0.27 18.66
C ALA A 34 18.96 -1.21 17.45
N GLU A 35 17.93 -2.03 17.21
CA GLU A 35 17.89 -2.93 16.06
C GLU A 35 17.70 -2.18 14.74
N ARG A 36 16.85 -1.16 14.68
CA ARG A 36 16.68 -0.28 13.52
C ARG A 36 18.01 0.39 13.15
N ARG A 37 18.68 0.99 14.13
CA ARG A 37 20.00 1.62 13.97
C ARG A 37 21.02 0.64 13.41
N ARG A 38 21.12 -0.54 14.00
CA ARG A 38 22.04 -1.61 13.55
C ARG A 38 21.79 -2.00 12.10
N LEU A 39 20.51 -2.18 11.72
CA LEU A 39 20.12 -2.57 10.36
C LEU A 39 20.39 -1.45 9.35
N LEU A 40 20.06 -0.21 9.72
CA LEU A 40 20.24 0.95 8.87
C LEU A 40 21.72 1.21 8.57
N VAL A 41 22.58 1.21 9.61
CA VAL A 41 24.04 1.35 9.44
C VAL A 41 24.59 0.26 8.53
N ARG A 42 24.16 -0.99 8.72
CA ARG A 42 24.56 -2.10 7.83
C ARG A 42 24.11 -1.89 6.39
N LEU A 43 22.86 -1.43 6.20
CA LEU A 43 22.29 -1.18 4.88
C LEU A 43 23.05 -0.09 4.13
N VAL A 44 23.33 1.03 4.79
CA VAL A 44 24.07 2.16 4.18
C VAL A 44 25.49 1.75 3.77
N ARG A 45 26.19 1.03 4.64
CA ARG A 45 27.54 0.51 4.34
C ARG A 45 27.52 -0.50 3.20
N HIS A 46 26.56 -1.43 3.20
CA HIS A 46 26.36 -2.39 2.11
C HIS A 46 26.04 -1.68 0.80
N ALA A 47 25.13 -0.74 0.79
CA ALA A 47 24.76 0.00 -0.41
C ALA A 47 25.96 0.76 -0.98
N GLN A 48 26.72 1.49 -0.16
CA GLN A 48 27.91 2.22 -0.58
C GLN A 48 29.01 1.28 -1.08
N ALA A 49 29.23 0.14 -0.43
CA ALA A 49 30.32 -0.78 -0.82
C ALA A 49 29.99 -1.58 -2.09
N ASP A 50 28.75 -2.02 -2.25
CA ASP A 50 28.41 -3.06 -3.21
C ASP A 50 27.54 -2.59 -4.38
N VAL A 51 26.84 -1.42 -4.27
CA VAL A 51 25.95 -0.92 -5.33
C VAL A 51 26.61 0.22 -6.10
N PRO A 52 26.81 0.10 -7.44
CA PRO A 52 27.48 1.15 -8.23
C PRO A 52 26.85 2.53 -8.03
N ARG A 53 25.52 2.65 -8.11
CA ARG A 53 24.82 3.93 -7.93
C ARG A 53 25.06 4.56 -6.56
N TYR A 54 25.03 3.78 -5.50
CA TYR A 54 25.28 4.33 -4.15
C TYR A 54 26.75 4.70 -3.92
N ARG A 55 27.69 4.07 -4.63
CA ARG A 55 29.10 4.52 -4.64
C ARG A 55 29.30 5.91 -5.26
N GLU A 56 28.48 6.25 -6.27
CA GLU A 56 28.47 7.58 -6.86
C GLU A 56 27.84 8.62 -5.91
N LEU A 57 26.77 8.23 -5.20
CA LEU A 57 25.95 9.14 -4.39
C LEU A 57 26.49 9.36 -2.98
N ILE A 58 27.16 8.39 -2.40
CA ILE A 58 27.57 8.39 -0.99
C ILE A 58 29.09 8.24 -0.92
N ALA A 59 29.76 9.26 -0.40
CA ALA A 59 31.20 9.18 -0.16
C ALA A 59 31.53 8.09 0.89
N PRO A 60 32.65 7.37 0.77
CA PRO A 60 33.05 6.33 1.73
C PRO A 60 33.10 6.85 3.17
N GLU A 61 33.55 8.08 3.35
CA GLU A 61 33.65 8.75 4.67
C GLU A 61 32.25 8.97 5.29
N THR A 62 31.26 9.37 4.47
CA THR A 62 29.86 9.55 4.89
C THR A 62 29.30 8.22 5.36
N ALA A 63 29.48 7.14 4.58
CA ALA A 63 29.01 5.81 4.97
C ALA A 63 29.73 5.26 6.22
N ALA A 64 31.01 5.55 6.40
CA ALA A 64 31.78 5.16 7.57
C ALA A 64 31.36 5.94 8.83
N ALA A 65 31.05 7.24 8.67
CA ALA A 65 30.59 8.11 9.74
C ALA A 65 29.11 7.86 10.14
N PHE A 66 28.31 7.26 9.28
CA PHE A 66 26.88 7.03 9.48
C PHE A 66 26.60 6.18 10.74
N ARG A 67 25.75 6.67 11.64
CA ARG A 67 25.44 6.05 12.94
C ARG A 67 23.99 5.64 13.11
N GLY A 68 23.04 6.29 12.41
CA GLY A 68 21.63 5.97 12.59
C GLY A 68 20.64 6.86 11.86
N PRO A 69 19.36 6.81 12.23
CA PRO A 69 18.31 7.58 11.58
C PRO A 69 18.55 9.09 11.55
N GLU A 70 19.23 9.64 12.54
CA GLU A 70 19.60 11.06 12.64
C GLU A 70 20.53 11.54 11.51
N ASP A 71 21.29 10.61 10.92
CA ASP A 71 22.23 10.92 9.83
C ASP A 71 21.58 10.75 8.43
N LEU A 72 20.33 10.25 8.34
CA LEU A 72 19.64 10.08 7.06
C LEU A 72 19.61 11.35 6.21
N PRO A 73 19.39 12.56 6.77
CA PRO A 73 19.40 13.78 5.95
C PRO A 73 20.72 14.05 5.22
N SER A 74 21.85 13.45 5.64
CA SER A 74 23.13 13.54 4.93
C SER A 74 23.18 12.68 3.65
N LEU A 75 22.23 11.78 3.47
CA LEU A 75 22.15 10.90 2.32
C LEU A 75 21.19 11.46 1.26
N PRO A 76 21.45 11.26 -0.02
CA PRO A 76 20.57 11.69 -1.09
C PRO A 76 19.23 10.96 -1.06
N VAL A 77 18.20 11.61 -1.61
CA VAL A 77 16.91 10.99 -1.88
C VAL A 77 17.00 10.19 -3.18
N LEU A 78 16.48 8.98 -3.17
CA LEU A 78 16.38 8.13 -4.35
C LEU A 78 15.03 8.33 -5.01
N ASP A 79 15.02 8.89 -6.21
CA ASP A 79 13.80 9.16 -6.97
C ASP A 79 13.43 8.02 -7.90
N ARG A 80 12.15 7.99 -8.29
CA ARG A 80 11.61 7.01 -9.23
C ARG A 80 12.29 7.08 -10.61
N ALA A 81 12.74 8.25 -11.04
CA ALA A 81 13.45 8.47 -12.30
C ALA A 81 14.69 7.57 -12.44
N GLU A 82 15.41 7.35 -11.35
CA GLU A 82 16.61 6.49 -11.32
C GLU A 82 16.37 5.09 -11.92
N PHE A 83 15.16 4.54 -11.74
CA PHE A 83 14.78 3.20 -12.21
C PHE A 83 14.45 3.16 -13.71
N HIS A 84 14.30 4.31 -14.36
CA HIS A 84 14.06 4.43 -15.80
C HIS A 84 15.32 4.85 -16.56
N GLU A 85 16.14 5.67 -15.94
CA GLU A 85 17.31 6.28 -16.56
C GLU A 85 18.56 5.40 -16.47
N ARG A 86 18.57 4.44 -15.52
CA ARG A 86 19.75 3.61 -15.25
C ARG A 86 19.52 2.14 -15.60
N ALA A 87 20.63 1.51 -16.01
CA ALA A 87 20.64 0.06 -16.20
C ALA A 87 20.39 -0.67 -14.86
N PRO A 88 19.64 -1.79 -14.85
CA PRO A 88 19.38 -2.55 -13.63
C PRO A 88 20.63 -2.93 -12.84
N GLU A 89 21.74 -3.16 -13.52
CA GLU A 89 23.04 -3.53 -12.93
C GLU A 89 23.67 -2.42 -12.09
N GLU A 90 23.37 -1.16 -12.41
CA GLU A 90 23.83 0.00 -11.63
C GLU A 90 23.11 0.13 -10.27
N LEU A 91 21.90 -0.39 -10.19
CA LEU A 91 21.06 -0.38 -8.98
C LEU A 91 21.16 -1.67 -8.15
N LEU A 92 21.83 -2.70 -8.69
CA LEU A 92 22.01 -3.98 -8.01
C LEU A 92 23.35 -4.04 -7.27
N ALA A 93 23.33 -4.68 -6.10
CA ALA A 93 24.54 -4.96 -5.35
C ALA A 93 25.40 -6.01 -6.05
N ALA A 94 26.71 -5.93 -5.85
CA ALA A 94 27.69 -6.87 -6.41
C ALA A 94 27.28 -8.33 -6.20
N GLY A 95 27.41 -9.15 -7.25
CA GLY A 95 26.99 -10.55 -7.27
C GLY A 95 25.51 -10.78 -7.62
N PHE A 96 24.70 -9.73 -7.73
CA PHE A 96 23.33 -9.82 -8.20
C PHE A 96 23.19 -9.34 -9.65
N THR A 97 22.33 -10.02 -10.39
CA THR A 97 22.01 -9.73 -11.78
C THR A 97 20.50 -9.91 -12.01
N PRO A 98 19.95 -9.41 -13.13
CA PRO A 98 18.58 -9.73 -13.51
C PRO A 98 18.28 -11.23 -13.57
N ALA A 99 19.27 -12.07 -13.87
CA ALA A 99 19.08 -13.51 -14.01
C ALA A 99 18.97 -14.26 -12.66
N ASN A 100 19.67 -13.79 -11.60
CA ASN A 100 19.66 -14.44 -10.29
C ASN A 100 18.76 -13.76 -9.25
N THR A 101 18.01 -12.70 -9.65
CA THR A 101 17.04 -12.00 -8.82
C THR A 101 15.61 -12.21 -9.34
N LYS A 102 14.62 -11.91 -8.49
CA LYS A 102 13.20 -11.93 -8.88
C LYS A 102 12.67 -10.51 -9.00
N ALA A 103 12.04 -10.23 -10.13
CA ALA A 103 11.42 -8.94 -10.41
C ALA A 103 10.06 -8.82 -9.70
N GLY A 104 9.82 -7.65 -9.10
CA GLY A 104 8.50 -7.15 -8.74
C GLY A 104 8.26 -5.86 -9.50
N THR A 105 7.23 -5.82 -10.35
CA THR A 105 6.94 -4.64 -11.17
C THR A 105 5.77 -3.86 -10.56
N THR A 106 5.94 -2.54 -10.46
CA THR A 106 4.87 -1.65 -10.02
C THR A 106 3.82 -1.50 -11.10
N SER A 107 2.61 -1.14 -10.68
CA SER A 107 1.47 -1.01 -11.61
C SER A 107 1.54 0.20 -12.55
N GLY A 108 2.51 1.10 -12.36
CA GLY A 108 2.65 2.29 -13.21
C GLY A 108 1.49 3.29 -13.10
N SER A 109 0.73 3.28 -12.01
CA SER A 109 -0.41 4.20 -11.80
C SER A 109 -0.05 5.70 -11.90
N SER A 110 1.23 6.02 -11.82
CA SER A 110 1.78 7.38 -11.99
C SER A 110 2.67 7.54 -13.24
N GLY A 111 2.62 6.60 -14.18
CA GLY A 111 3.47 6.61 -15.39
C GLY A 111 4.05 5.23 -15.73
N ILE A 112 5.30 5.21 -16.19
CA ILE A 112 6.00 3.98 -16.59
C ILE A 112 6.23 3.08 -15.37
N PRO A 113 5.91 1.77 -15.42
CA PRO A 113 6.19 0.83 -14.33
C PRO A 113 7.69 0.73 -14.01
N ILE A 114 8.07 0.67 -12.74
CA ILE A 114 9.45 0.35 -12.34
C ILE A 114 9.55 -1.10 -11.88
N THR A 115 10.76 -1.65 -12.00
CA THR A 115 11.05 -3.03 -11.61
C THR A 115 12.00 -3.04 -10.41
N ILE A 116 11.52 -3.55 -9.29
CA ILE A 116 12.33 -3.81 -8.09
C ILE A 116 12.78 -5.26 -8.11
N ARG A 117 14.07 -5.47 -7.83
CA ARG A 117 14.66 -6.81 -7.84
C ARG A 117 15.01 -7.27 -6.44
N ASN A 118 14.66 -8.51 -6.16
CA ASN A 118 14.80 -9.12 -4.84
C ASN A 118 15.63 -10.40 -4.94
N SER A 119 16.56 -10.59 -4.00
CA SER A 119 17.24 -11.87 -3.79
C SER A 119 16.28 -12.91 -3.19
N GLU A 120 16.66 -14.18 -3.16
CA GLU A 120 15.89 -15.21 -2.44
C GLU A 120 15.83 -14.93 -0.92
N ARG A 121 16.83 -14.25 -0.37
CA ARG A 121 16.84 -13.81 1.04
C ARG A 121 15.85 -12.67 1.27
N ASP A 122 15.82 -11.66 0.39
CA ASP A 122 14.83 -10.59 0.41
C ASP A 122 13.42 -11.19 0.35
N LEU A 123 13.17 -12.10 -0.61
CA LEU A 123 11.88 -12.77 -0.74
C LEU A 123 11.51 -13.61 0.48
N GLY A 124 12.48 -14.27 1.11
CA GLY A 124 12.25 -15.00 2.35
C GLY A 124 11.77 -14.09 3.48
N TYR A 125 12.36 -12.89 3.59
CA TYR A 125 11.90 -11.87 4.53
C TYR A 125 10.51 -11.35 4.20
N LEU A 126 10.25 -11.04 2.95
CA LEU A 126 8.98 -10.52 2.47
C LEU A 126 7.82 -11.49 2.68
N ARG A 127 8.04 -12.77 2.39
CA ARG A 127 7.07 -13.84 2.66
C ARG A 127 6.75 -13.96 4.15
N ALA A 128 7.78 -13.82 5.01
CA ALA A 128 7.58 -13.82 6.46
C ALA A 128 6.80 -12.60 6.94
N SER A 129 7.11 -11.41 6.42
CA SER A 129 6.41 -10.16 6.72
C SER A 129 4.94 -10.25 6.32
N TYR A 130 4.65 -10.72 5.11
CA TYR A 130 3.28 -10.88 4.62
C TYR A 130 2.49 -11.93 5.42
N LEU A 131 3.11 -13.08 5.73
CA LEU A 131 2.48 -14.08 6.58
C LEU A 131 2.21 -13.52 7.99
N TYR A 132 3.14 -12.72 8.51
CA TYR A 132 2.95 -12.06 9.80
C TYR A 132 1.75 -11.11 9.79
N ASP A 133 1.55 -10.35 8.72
CA ASP A 133 0.40 -9.44 8.59
C ASP A 133 -0.93 -10.21 8.60
N MET A 134 -1.00 -11.33 7.90
CA MET A 134 -2.18 -12.20 7.90
C MET A 134 -2.44 -12.83 9.28
N LEU A 135 -1.40 -13.34 9.94
CA LEU A 135 -1.52 -13.91 11.30
C LEU A 135 -1.94 -12.85 12.32
N ALA A 136 -1.39 -11.65 12.21
CA ALA A 136 -1.76 -10.52 13.07
C ALA A 136 -3.17 -10.01 12.81
N ALA A 137 -3.67 -10.15 11.58
CA ALA A 137 -5.08 -9.93 11.23
C ALA A 137 -5.99 -11.05 11.72
N GLY A 138 -5.43 -12.14 12.27
CA GLY A 138 -6.16 -13.26 12.86
C GLY A 138 -6.41 -14.43 11.92
N LEU A 139 -5.56 -14.61 10.89
CA LEU A 139 -5.53 -15.84 10.07
C LEU A 139 -5.22 -17.04 10.98
N ARG A 140 -5.99 -18.11 10.81
CA ARG A 140 -5.82 -19.41 11.50
C ARG A 140 -5.42 -20.46 10.49
N PRO A 141 -4.68 -21.53 10.91
CA PRO A 141 -4.24 -22.57 9.99
C PRO A 141 -5.38 -23.24 9.22
N TRP A 142 -6.57 -23.37 9.82
CA TRP A 142 -7.75 -23.99 9.21
C TRP A 142 -8.68 -23.02 8.46
N ASP A 143 -8.32 -21.73 8.36
CA ASP A 143 -9.12 -20.78 7.60
C ASP A 143 -9.12 -21.12 6.10
N ARG A 144 -10.22 -20.78 5.46
CA ARG A 144 -10.42 -20.79 4.02
C ARG A 144 -10.18 -19.35 3.54
N MET A 145 -9.01 -19.07 3.01
CA MET A 145 -8.62 -17.74 2.59
C MET A 145 -9.05 -17.48 1.14
N ALA A 146 -9.95 -16.54 0.90
CA ALA A 146 -10.19 -16.01 -0.42
C ALA A 146 -9.21 -14.87 -0.70
N TYR A 147 -8.47 -14.99 -1.80
CA TYR A 147 -7.47 -14.04 -2.24
C TYR A 147 -7.88 -13.41 -3.57
N PHE A 148 -8.30 -12.17 -3.54
CA PHE A 148 -8.77 -11.41 -4.68
C PHE A 148 -7.60 -10.74 -5.40
N ARG A 149 -7.20 -11.26 -6.55
CA ARG A 149 -6.11 -10.74 -7.39
C ARG A 149 -6.24 -11.21 -8.83
N VAL A 150 -5.59 -10.48 -9.75
CA VAL A 150 -5.40 -10.92 -11.14
C VAL A 150 -4.47 -12.13 -11.20
N THR A 151 -3.36 -12.11 -10.46
CA THR A 151 -2.35 -13.18 -10.50
C THR A 151 -2.60 -14.22 -9.40
N PRO A 152 -2.62 -15.53 -9.71
CA PRO A 152 -2.77 -16.58 -8.72
C PRO A 152 -1.71 -16.53 -7.62
N PHE A 153 -2.13 -16.81 -6.40
CA PHE A 153 -1.22 -16.96 -5.28
C PHE A 153 -0.54 -18.34 -5.32
N LEU A 154 0.73 -18.41 -4.96
CA LEU A 154 1.42 -19.70 -4.84
C LEU A 154 0.78 -20.51 -3.71
N ARG A 155 0.34 -21.72 -4.03
CA ARG A 155 -0.25 -22.63 -3.04
C ARG A 155 0.77 -22.99 -1.96
N HIS A 156 0.31 -22.94 -0.72
CA HIS A 156 1.16 -23.33 0.41
C HIS A 156 1.25 -24.87 0.51
N PRO A 157 2.44 -25.43 0.77
CA PRO A 157 2.58 -26.89 0.88
C PRO A 157 1.67 -27.55 1.92
N LEU A 158 1.24 -26.82 2.95
CA LEU A 158 0.32 -27.29 3.99
C LEU A 158 -1.13 -27.43 3.52
N GLU A 159 -1.50 -26.90 2.34
CA GLU A 159 -2.84 -27.07 1.77
C GLU A 159 -3.21 -28.54 1.54
N ARG A 160 -2.23 -29.38 1.23
CA ARG A 160 -2.42 -30.84 1.11
C ARG A 160 -2.94 -31.51 2.39
N PHE A 161 -2.71 -30.85 3.54
CA PHE A 161 -3.20 -31.31 4.85
C PHE A 161 -4.46 -30.54 5.30
N GLY A 162 -5.08 -29.77 4.40
CA GLY A 162 -6.25 -28.95 4.69
C GLY A 162 -5.96 -27.67 5.48
N LEU A 163 -4.66 -27.32 5.65
CA LEU A 163 -4.25 -26.11 6.38
C LEU A 163 -3.88 -24.98 5.41
N LEU A 164 -4.14 -23.74 5.81
CA LEU A 164 -3.82 -22.52 5.04
C LEU A 164 -4.36 -22.59 3.60
N ARG A 165 -5.57 -23.11 3.42
CA ARG A 165 -6.18 -23.26 2.10
C ARG A 165 -6.46 -21.89 1.48
N THR A 166 -5.90 -21.67 0.30
CA THR A 166 -6.06 -20.42 -0.45
C THR A 166 -6.92 -20.65 -1.70
N PHE A 167 -7.97 -19.88 -1.83
CA PHE A 167 -8.87 -19.84 -2.98
C PHE A 167 -8.62 -18.54 -3.73
N HIS A 168 -8.09 -18.66 -4.93
CA HIS A 168 -7.89 -17.51 -5.80
C HIS A 168 -9.21 -17.10 -6.43
N ILE A 169 -9.55 -15.82 -6.30
CA ILE A 169 -10.67 -15.18 -6.99
C ILE A 169 -10.07 -14.18 -7.96
N ASP A 170 -10.19 -14.49 -9.25
CA ASP A 170 -9.63 -13.66 -10.30
C ASP A 170 -10.41 -12.35 -10.44
N THR A 171 -9.72 -11.24 -10.18
CA THR A 171 -10.34 -9.91 -10.25
C THR A 171 -10.50 -9.38 -11.67
N SER A 172 -9.94 -10.06 -12.68
CA SER A 172 -10.18 -9.77 -14.10
C SER A 172 -11.41 -10.50 -14.66
N ALA A 173 -11.93 -11.50 -13.95
CA ALA A 173 -13.15 -12.19 -14.31
C ALA A 173 -14.40 -11.31 -14.09
N THR A 174 -15.51 -11.70 -14.69
CA THR A 174 -16.79 -11.01 -14.49
C THR A 174 -17.23 -11.04 -13.01
N LEU A 175 -18.02 -10.05 -12.59
CA LEU A 175 -18.52 -10.00 -11.21
C LEU A 175 -19.32 -11.26 -10.84
N ASP A 176 -20.06 -11.82 -11.78
CA ASP A 176 -20.82 -13.05 -11.64
C ASP A 176 -19.92 -14.25 -11.30
N GLU A 177 -18.84 -14.41 -12.07
CA GLU A 177 -17.82 -15.44 -11.84
C GLU A 177 -17.10 -15.24 -10.49
N GLN A 178 -16.77 -13.99 -10.13
CA GLN A 178 -16.16 -13.69 -8.83
C GLN A 178 -17.08 -14.07 -7.66
N VAL A 179 -18.38 -13.76 -7.75
CA VAL A 179 -19.38 -14.13 -6.75
C VAL A 179 -19.57 -15.64 -6.68
N GLY A 180 -19.63 -16.31 -7.84
CA GLY A 180 -19.70 -17.76 -7.91
C GLY A 180 -18.50 -18.43 -7.24
N ALA A 181 -17.29 -17.99 -7.55
CA ALA A 181 -16.06 -18.47 -6.94
C ALA A 181 -16.01 -18.19 -5.42
N PHE A 182 -16.45 -17.01 -4.99
CA PHE A 182 -16.55 -16.65 -3.58
C PHE A 182 -17.50 -17.58 -2.81
N LEU A 183 -18.69 -17.82 -3.32
CA LEU A 183 -19.67 -18.70 -2.69
C LEU A 183 -19.20 -20.15 -2.66
N ALA A 184 -18.58 -20.65 -3.73
CA ALA A 184 -17.97 -21.98 -3.77
C ALA A 184 -16.82 -22.14 -2.78
N ALA A 185 -15.98 -21.12 -2.65
CA ALA A 185 -14.87 -21.10 -1.71
C ALA A 185 -15.33 -21.09 -0.24
N ARG A 186 -16.48 -20.53 0.09
CA ARG A 186 -16.98 -20.33 1.47
C ARG A 186 -15.89 -19.79 2.40
N PRO A 187 -15.29 -18.62 2.10
CA PRO A 187 -14.12 -18.15 2.80
C PRO A 187 -14.42 -17.68 4.23
N THR A 188 -13.47 -17.93 5.13
CA THR A 188 -13.53 -17.42 6.51
C THR A 188 -12.56 -16.25 6.73
N PHE A 189 -11.60 -16.07 5.80
CA PHE A 189 -10.64 -14.99 5.78
C PHE A 189 -10.53 -14.43 4.35
N LEU A 190 -10.70 -13.13 4.19
CA LEU A 190 -10.65 -12.45 2.89
C LEU A 190 -9.41 -11.57 2.81
N VAL A 191 -8.77 -11.54 1.65
CA VAL A 191 -7.66 -10.62 1.35
C VAL A 191 -7.90 -10.02 -0.03
N GLY A 192 -7.84 -8.71 -0.16
CA GLY A 192 -8.00 -8.07 -1.46
C GLY A 192 -8.17 -6.55 -1.42
N PHE A 193 -8.45 -6.01 -2.60
CA PHE A 193 -8.73 -4.59 -2.75
C PHE A 193 -10.11 -4.24 -2.20
N PRO A 194 -10.24 -3.10 -1.51
CA PRO A 194 -11.51 -2.64 -0.96
C PRO A 194 -12.66 -2.63 -1.97
N HIS A 195 -12.43 -2.06 -3.16
CA HIS A 195 -13.48 -1.94 -4.18
C HIS A 195 -13.95 -3.30 -4.71
N VAL A 196 -13.05 -4.28 -4.87
CA VAL A 196 -13.42 -5.62 -5.37
C VAL A 196 -14.30 -6.35 -4.37
N ILE A 197 -13.87 -6.36 -3.10
CA ILE A 197 -14.66 -7.02 -2.04
C ILE A 197 -16.01 -6.32 -1.84
N ALA A 198 -16.05 -4.98 -1.94
CA ALA A 198 -17.30 -4.22 -1.89
C ALA A 198 -18.23 -4.58 -3.03
N SER A 199 -17.72 -4.74 -4.27
CA SER A 199 -18.52 -5.15 -5.44
C SER A 199 -19.15 -6.54 -5.25
N VAL A 200 -18.36 -7.48 -4.72
CA VAL A 200 -18.89 -8.83 -4.43
C VAL A 200 -19.98 -8.75 -3.36
N VAL A 201 -19.81 -7.93 -2.32
CA VAL A 201 -20.81 -7.75 -1.28
C VAL A 201 -22.08 -7.09 -1.84
N GLU A 202 -21.95 -6.05 -2.66
CA GLU A 202 -23.07 -5.38 -3.33
C GLU A 202 -23.88 -6.37 -4.19
N GLU A 203 -23.18 -7.23 -4.90
CA GLU A 203 -23.85 -8.24 -5.74
C GLU A 203 -24.53 -9.34 -4.90
N LEU A 204 -23.94 -9.75 -3.78
CA LEU A 204 -24.60 -10.63 -2.81
C LEU A 204 -25.88 -10.01 -2.24
N GLU A 205 -25.85 -8.72 -1.88
CA GLU A 205 -27.01 -7.96 -1.41
C GLU A 205 -28.12 -7.92 -2.48
N ARG A 206 -27.75 -7.61 -3.73
CA ARG A 206 -28.68 -7.58 -4.87
C ARG A 206 -29.37 -8.93 -5.12
N ARG A 207 -28.64 -10.05 -4.89
CA ARG A 207 -29.19 -11.42 -5.00
C ARG A 207 -29.95 -11.87 -3.75
N GLY A 208 -30.05 -11.04 -2.70
CA GLY A 208 -30.65 -11.43 -1.42
C GLY A 208 -29.85 -12.48 -0.64
N VAL A 209 -28.59 -12.71 -1.00
CA VAL A 209 -27.73 -13.70 -0.35
C VAL A 209 -27.03 -13.09 0.87
N ARG A 210 -27.30 -13.63 2.05
CA ARG A 210 -26.59 -13.29 3.28
C ARG A 210 -25.39 -14.20 3.47
N TYR A 211 -24.18 -13.62 3.59
CA TYR A 211 -22.97 -14.37 3.87
C TYR A 211 -22.34 -13.96 5.20
N ARG A 212 -22.34 -14.86 6.18
CA ARG A 212 -21.80 -14.65 7.53
C ARG A 212 -20.61 -15.56 7.87
N GLY A 213 -20.05 -16.24 6.86
CA GLY A 213 -18.91 -17.13 7.03
C GLY A 213 -17.58 -16.44 7.28
N ALA A 214 -17.42 -15.20 6.80
CA ALA A 214 -16.19 -14.44 6.92
C ALA A 214 -15.99 -13.92 8.36
N ARG A 215 -14.81 -14.18 8.92
CA ARG A 215 -14.43 -13.67 10.26
C ARG A 215 -13.55 -12.43 10.19
N ARG A 216 -12.73 -12.36 9.14
CA ARG A 216 -11.70 -11.33 8.95
C ARG A 216 -11.63 -10.91 7.49
N VAL A 217 -11.39 -9.64 7.30
CA VAL A 217 -11.06 -9.07 6.01
C VAL A 217 -9.77 -8.26 6.16
N LEU A 218 -8.77 -8.56 5.33
CA LEU A 218 -7.52 -7.82 5.21
C LEU A 218 -7.56 -7.03 3.90
N PHE A 219 -7.68 -5.72 4.01
CA PHE A 219 -7.64 -4.80 2.89
C PHE A 219 -6.22 -4.29 2.64
N GLY A 220 -5.85 -4.12 1.39
CA GLY A 220 -4.59 -3.51 1.01
C GLY A 220 -4.58 -3.02 -0.43
N GLY A 221 -3.57 -2.20 -0.75
CA GLY A 221 -3.32 -1.73 -2.10
C GLY A 221 -4.17 -0.57 -2.57
N GLU A 222 -5.24 -0.22 -1.85
CA GLU A 222 -6.10 0.93 -2.08
C GLU A 222 -6.61 1.49 -0.76
N ARG A 223 -7.13 2.72 -0.82
CA ARG A 223 -7.76 3.36 0.32
C ARG A 223 -9.13 2.73 0.59
N LEU A 224 -9.36 2.34 1.84
CA LEU A 224 -10.65 1.87 2.30
C LEU A 224 -11.54 3.07 2.68
N THR A 225 -12.61 3.29 1.91
CA THR A 225 -13.57 4.37 2.22
C THR A 225 -14.46 3.98 3.39
N PRO A 226 -14.94 4.96 4.20
CA PRO A 226 -15.86 4.68 5.30
C PRO A 226 -17.12 3.93 4.86
N THR A 227 -17.69 4.30 3.71
CA THR A 227 -18.89 3.66 3.14
C THR A 227 -18.63 2.21 2.77
N ALA A 228 -17.54 1.93 2.02
CA ALA A 228 -17.15 0.56 1.67
C ALA A 228 -16.87 -0.28 2.93
N ARG A 229 -16.19 0.31 3.92
CA ARG A 229 -15.93 -0.33 5.21
C ARG A 229 -17.22 -0.73 5.91
N THR A 230 -18.15 0.22 6.09
CA THR A 230 -19.42 0.01 6.79
C THR A 230 -20.25 -1.07 6.09
N ARG A 231 -20.38 -0.99 4.76
CA ARG A 231 -21.13 -1.97 3.97
C ARG A 231 -20.54 -3.37 4.09
N VAL A 232 -19.24 -3.52 3.79
CA VAL A 232 -18.58 -4.84 3.80
C VAL A 232 -18.65 -5.48 5.19
N LEU A 233 -18.36 -4.72 6.25
CA LEU A 233 -18.38 -5.24 7.60
C LEU A 233 -19.80 -5.51 8.08
N GLY A 234 -20.77 -4.66 7.73
CA GLY A 234 -22.18 -4.86 8.04
C GLY A 234 -22.75 -6.12 7.39
N HIS A 235 -22.44 -6.35 6.11
CA HIS A 235 -22.89 -7.54 5.39
C HIS A 235 -22.24 -8.82 5.89
N LEU A 236 -20.89 -8.83 6.02
CA LEU A 236 -20.12 -10.03 6.37
C LEU A 236 -20.14 -10.34 7.88
N GLY A 237 -20.35 -9.35 8.75
CA GLY A 237 -20.16 -9.48 10.21
C GLY A 237 -18.67 -9.70 10.59
N ALA A 238 -17.75 -9.35 9.72
CA ALA A 238 -16.32 -9.59 9.88
C ALA A 238 -15.60 -8.44 10.62
N ARG A 239 -14.38 -8.69 11.10
CA ARG A 239 -13.48 -7.63 11.55
C ARG A 239 -12.53 -7.23 10.43
N CYS A 240 -12.31 -5.92 10.29
CA CYS A 240 -11.44 -5.33 9.30
C CYS A 240 -10.00 -5.18 9.80
N HIS A 241 -9.06 -5.43 8.90
CA HIS A 241 -7.66 -5.07 9.03
C HIS A 241 -7.20 -4.41 7.73
N GLU A 242 -6.27 -3.48 7.84
CA GLU A 242 -5.72 -2.76 6.70
C GLU A 242 -4.21 -2.86 6.70
N VAL A 243 -3.63 -2.91 5.51
CA VAL A 243 -2.19 -2.86 5.27
C VAL A 243 -1.92 -1.74 4.27
N TYR A 244 -1.08 -0.80 4.67
CA TYR A 244 -0.47 0.16 3.76
C TYR A 244 0.85 -0.42 3.26
N ALA A 245 0.93 -0.66 1.97
CA ALA A 245 2.04 -1.36 1.34
C ALA A 245 2.26 -0.88 -0.10
N SER A 246 3.49 -1.02 -0.58
CA SER A 246 3.84 -0.83 -1.98
C SER A 246 4.62 -2.04 -2.52
N VAL A 247 4.79 -2.12 -3.85
CA VAL A 247 5.61 -3.16 -4.47
C VAL A 247 7.09 -2.97 -4.12
N GLU A 248 7.52 -1.72 -3.96
CA GLU A 248 8.90 -1.32 -3.72
C GLU A 248 9.40 -1.73 -2.34
N VAL A 249 8.64 -1.37 -1.31
CA VAL A 249 9.06 -1.53 0.09
C VAL A 249 8.21 -2.48 0.90
N PHE A 250 7.16 -3.06 0.28
CA PHE A 250 6.19 -3.96 0.91
C PHE A 250 5.36 -3.29 2.00
N THR A 251 5.15 -3.95 3.13
CA THR A 251 4.32 -3.42 4.21
C THR A 251 5.02 -2.28 4.93
N ILE A 252 4.44 -1.08 4.84
CA ILE A 252 4.89 0.13 5.52
C ILE A 252 4.18 0.29 6.85
N ALA A 253 2.86 0.04 6.86
CA ALA A 253 2.05 0.12 8.06
C ALA A 253 0.94 -0.93 8.07
N ARG A 254 0.45 -1.26 9.26
CA ARG A 254 -0.55 -2.29 9.48
C ARG A 254 -1.46 -1.96 10.66
N THR A 255 -2.76 -2.23 10.55
CA THR A 255 -3.69 -2.01 11.67
C THR A 255 -3.38 -2.91 12.86
N CYS A 256 -3.49 -2.34 14.05
CA CYS A 256 -3.44 -3.06 15.31
C CYS A 256 -4.83 -3.61 15.69
N ARG A 257 -4.90 -4.31 16.84
CA ARG A 257 -6.17 -4.83 17.38
C ARG A 257 -7.22 -3.75 17.69
N ARG A 258 -6.82 -2.49 17.84
CA ARG A 258 -7.69 -1.34 18.07
C ARG A 258 -8.04 -0.56 16.81
N GLY A 259 -7.51 -0.97 15.64
CA GLY A 259 -7.81 -0.36 14.35
C GLY A 259 -6.85 0.75 13.91
N SER A 260 -5.88 1.16 14.75
CA SER A 260 -4.88 2.15 14.36
C SER A 260 -3.80 1.56 13.46
N LEU A 261 -3.40 2.29 12.43
CA LEU A 261 -2.47 1.87 11.39
C LEU A 261 -1.02 2.19 11.79
N HIS A 262 -0.34 1.27 12.48
CA HIS A 262 1.01 1.45 12.98
C HIS A 262 2.09 1.21 11.93
N LEU A 263 3.11 2.07 11.89
CA LEU A 263 4.32 1.87 11.09
C LEU A 263 5.02 0.57 11.46
N ARG A 264 5.53 -0.12 10.46
CA ARG A 264 6.35 -1.33 10.58
C ARG A 264 7.82 -0.96 10.85
N ALA A 265 8.06 -0.31 11.99
CA ALA A 265 9.37 0.25 12.32
C ALA A 265 10.52 -0.78 12.40
N ALA A 266 10.23 -2.07 12.48
CA ALA A 266 11.23 -3.14 12.35
C ALA A 266 11.65 -3.41 10.89
N ASP A 267 10.90 -2.90 9.92
CA ASP A 267 11.03 -3.22 8.49
C ASP A 267 11.45 -2.00 7.68
N VAL A 268 10.98 -0.81 8.08
CA VAL A 268 11.21 0.45 7.36
C VAL A 268 11.59 1.57 8.31
N VAL A 269 12.36 2.53 7.81
CA VAL A 269 12.49 3.87 8.37
C VAL A 269 11.72 4.82 7.45
N VAL A 270 10.92 5.69 8.04
CA VAL A 270 10.09 6.65 7.33
C VAL A 270 10.50 8.06 7.71
N GLU A 271 10.67 8.90 6.70
CA GLU A 271 10.83 10.35 6.79
C GLU A 271 9.70 11.00 5.99
N LEU A 272 9.39 12.25 6.29
CA LEU A 272 8.36 13.05 5.61
C LEU A 272 9.00 14.31 5.04
N GLU A 273 8.98 14.45 3.72
CA GLU A 273 9.38 15.66 3.03
C GLU A 273 8.22 16.63 2.99
N GLN A 274 8.43 17.82 3.53
CA GLN A 274 7.43 18.88 3.64
C GLN A 274 7.39 19.73 2.37
N GLU A 275 6.41 20.62 2.25
CA GLU A 275 6.24 21.48 1.06
C GLU A 275 7.38 22.48 0.85
N ASP A 276 8.07 22.85 1.93
CA ASP A 276 9.24 23.72 1.89
C ASP A 276 10.55 22.97 1.56
N GLY A 277 10.47 21.67 1.30
CA GLY A 277 11.62 20.80 1.04
C GLY A 277 12.34 20.31 2.31
N SER A 278 11.93 20.76 3.49
CA SER A 278 12.48 20.22 4.73
C SER A 278 12.03 18.78 4.96
N VAL A 279 12.88 17.98 5.61
CA VAL A 279 12.57 16.57 5.90
C VAL A 279 12.55 16.35 7.40
N VAL A 280 11.47 15.77 7.89
CA VAL A 280 11.28 15.44 9.31
C VAL A 280 11.12 13.93 9.50
N PRO A 281 11.63 13.34 10.60
CA PRO A 281 11.43 11.94 10.90
C PRO A 281 9.97 11.65 11.22
N ALA A 282 9.45 10.52 10.74
CA ALA A 282 8.13 10.01 11.11
C ALA A 282 8.25 9.12 12.37
N ASP A 283 8.79 9.65 13.44
CA ASP A 283 9.09 8.93 14.69
C ASP A 283 7.94 8.94 15.70
N GLY A 284 6.88 9.70 15.42
CA GLY A 284 5.70 9.82 16.26
C GLY A 284 5.88 10.74 17.46
N SER A 285 6.95 11.52 17.55
CA SER A 285 7.14 12.55 18.59
C SER A 285 6.09 13.65 18.51
N ARG A 286 5.61 13.93 17.30
CA ARG A 286 4.53 14.87 16.99
C ARG A 286 3.77 14.42 15.74
N GLU A 287 2.60 15.02 15.51
CA GLU A 287 1.93 14.88 14.22
C GLU A 287 2.71 15.66 13.15
N ALA A 288 3.00 14.98 12.05
CA ALA A 288 3.68 15.56 10.91
C ALA A 288 3.07 15.02 9.60
N GLU A 289 3.04 15.86 8.57
CA GLU A 289 2.52 15.54 7.27
C GLU A 289 3.58 15.83 6.20
N GLY A 290 3.66 14.98 5.17
CA GLY A 290 4.59 15.18 4.07
C GLY A 290 4.56 14.04 3.05
N GLU A 291 5.35 14.18 1.99
CA GLU A 291 5.63 13.12 1.05
C GLU A 291 6.55 12.09 1.70
N ILE A 292 6.18 10.82 1.61
CA ILE A 292 6.89 9.76 2.31
C ILE A 292 8.19 9.38 1.60
N LEU A 293 9.30 9.47 2.33
CA LEU A 293 10.58 8.87 1.98
C LEU A 293 10.75 7.59 2.81
N VAL A 294 11.02 6.48 2.15
CA VAL A 294 11.10 5.18 2.83
C VAL A 294 12.46 4.54 2.62
N THR A 295 13.07 4.12 3.73
CA THR A 295 14.26 3.26 3.72
C THR A 295 13.86 1.85 4.12
N ARG A 296 14.09 0.87 3.23
CA ARG A 296 13.78 -0.54 3.44
C ARG A 296 14.94 -1.24 4.13
N LEU A 297 14.79 -1.59 5.40
CA LEU A 297 15.86 -2.12 6.26
C LEU A 297 16.36 -3.54 5.86
N HIS A 298 15.53 -4.31 5.17
CA HIS A 298 15.82 -5.68 4.76
C HIS A 298 15.89 -5.76 3.23
N SER A 299 16.97 -5.25 2.66
CA SER A 299 17.22 -5.25 1.23
C SER A 299 18.67 -5.62 0.98
N GLU A 300 18.88 -6.69 0.22
CA GLU A 300 20.21 -7.20 -0.11
C GLU A 300 20.55 -6.94 -1.57
N ALA A 301 19.67 -7.34 -2.50
CA ALA A 301 19.96 -7.25 -3.92
C ALA A 301 19.84 -5.83 -4.47
N MET A 302 18.80 -5.08 -4.07
CA MET A 302 18.51 -3.73 -4.53
C MET A 302 18.11 -2.86 -3.32
N PRO A 303 19.08 -2.29 -2.61
CA PRO A 303 18.81 -1.39 -1.50
C PRO A 303 17.95 -0.19 -1.90
N LEU A 304 16.98 0.16 -1.08
CA LEU A 304 16.16 1.35 -1.21
C LEU A 304 16.37 2.21 0.04
N ILE A 305 17.15 3.29 -0.11
CA ILE A 305 17.48 4.24 0.96
C ILE A 305 16.85 5.57 0.59
N ARG A 306 16.03 6.14 1.49
CA ARG A 306 15.30 7.40 1.28
C ARG A 306 14.56 7.45 -0.06
N TYR A 307 13.91 6.33 -0.41
CA TYR A 307 13.16 6.23 -1.66
C TYR A 307 11.88 7.06 -1.58
N ARG A 308 11.72 7.99 -2.52
CA ARG A 308 10.52 8.81 -2.70
C ARG A 308 9.41 7.94 -3.26
N LEU A 309 8.47 7.54 -2.39
CA LEU A 309 7.40 6.62 -2.77
C LEU A 309 6.30 7.29 -3.60
N GLY A 310 6.16 8.60 -3.45
CA GLY A 310 5.16 9.39 -4.14
C GLY A 310 3.78 9.40 -3.47
N ASP A 311 3.68 8.95 -2.23
CA ASP A 311 2.46 9.07 -1.42
C ASP A 311 2.62 10.19 -0.39
N ARG A 312 1.56 10.95 -0.11
CA ARG A 312 1.51 11.90 1.00
C ARG A 312 0.80 11.27 2.18
N VAL A 313 1.37 11.40 3.36
CA VAL A 313 0.85 10.79 4.58
C VAL A 313 0.90 11.74 5.77
N THR A 314 0.01 11.54 6.74
CA THR A 314 0.10 12.13 8.07
C THR A 314 0.47 11.04 9.06
N VAL A 315 1.52 11.25 9.83
CA VAL A 315 1.99 10.33 10.88
C VAL A 315 1.94 11.03 12.23
N GLY A 316 1.54 10.30 13.27
CA GLY A 316 1.44 10.84 14.62
C GLY A 316 1.81 9.84 15.70
N PRO A 317 1.63 10.23 16.99
CA PRO A 317 1.99 9.42 18.15
C PRO A 317 1.22 8.09 18.23
N ALA A 318 1.76 7.15 19.03
CA ALA A 318 1.21 5.83 19.27
C ALA A 318 0.17 5.78 20.40
N ASP A 319 -0.85 6.65 20.36
CA ASP A 319 -1.79 6.86 21.49
C ASP A 319 -2.98 5.89 21.53
N CYS A 320 -2.96 4.85 20.71
CA CYS A 320 -4.11 3.95 20.58
C CYS A 320 -4.29 2.96 21.76
N GLY A 321 -3.34 2.87 22.67
CA GLY A 321 -3.37 1.97 23.85
C GLY A 321 -3.34 0.47 23.48
N CYS A 322 -2.84 0.09 22.30
CA CYS A 322 -2.74 -1.32 21.88
C CYS A 322 -1.49 -2.04 22.42
N GLY A 323 -0.57 -1.30 23.07
CA GLY A 323 0.70 -1.78 23.58
C GLY A 323 1.83 -1.81 22.54
N ARG A 324 1.66 -1.17 21.38
CA ARG A 324 2.72 -0.87 20.42
C ARG A 324 3.21 0.55 20.62
N HIS A 325 4.52 0.73 20.45
CA HIS A 325 5.18 2.02 20.59
C HIS A 325 5.53 2.66 19.23
N THR A 326 5.20 2.01 18.13
CA THR A 326 5.50 2.53 16.80
C THR A 326 4.50 3.59 16.36
N PRO A 327 4.93 4.63 15.63
CA PRO A 327 4.07 5.70 15.15
C PRO A 327 2.85 5.20 14.38
N VAL A 328 1.80 6.02 14.34
CA VAL A 328 0.55 5.71 13.64
C VAL A 328 0.45 6.54 12.38
N VAL A 329 0.16 5.89 11.25
CA VAL A 329 -0.27 6.57 10.03
C VAL A 329 -1.74 6.96 10.23
N LEU A 330 -1.97 8.24 10.44
CA LEU A 330 -3.29 8.81 10.69
C LEU A 330 -4.09 8.94 9.40
N ARG A 331 -3.41 9.29 8.30
CA ARG A 331 -3.99 9.45 6.96
C ARG A 331 -3.00 9.04 5.88
N VAL A 332 -3.51 8.41 4.83
CA VAL A 332 -2.83 8.25 3.53
C VAL A 332 -3.65 9.06 2.55
N GLN A 333 -3.11 10.20 2.10
CA GLN A 333 -3.87 11.17 1.32
C GLN A 333 -3.93 10.81 -0.17
N GLY A 334 -2.91 10.12 -0.69
CA GLY A 334 -2.83 9.72 -2.09
C GLY A 334 -1.48 10.04 -2.70
N ARG A 335 -1.42 10.03 -4.02
CA ARG A 335 -0.17 10.26 -4.75
C ARG A 335 0.17 11.76 -4.77
N SER A 336 1.41 12.10 -4.47
CA SER A 336 1.93 13.46 -4.55
C SER A 336 1.86 14.05 -5.97
N GLN A 337 1.82 13.20 -7.00
CA GLN A 337 1.65 13.57 -8.41
C GLN A 337 0.18 13.84 -8.81
N ASP A 338 -0.79 13.46 -7.99
CA ASP A 338 -2.21 13.67 -8.25
C ASP A 338 -2.63 15.07 -7.77
N ARG A 339 -1.91 16.11 -8.24
CA ARG A 339 -2.17 17.50 -7.94
C ARG A 339 -3.08 18.10 -9.00
N PHE A 340 -4.15 18.72 -8.55
CA PHE A 340 -4.99 19.53 -9.40
C PHE A 340 -4.39 20.94 -9.54
N ARG A 341 -4.70 21.60 -10.66
CA ARG A 341 -4.25 22.96 -10.96
C ARG A 341 -5.44 23.90 -11.06
N ASP A 342 -5.31 25.09 -10.48
CA ASP A 342 -6.24 26.19 -10.73
C ASP A 342 -5.86 27.01 -11.99
N LEU A 343 -6.64 28.03 -12.33
CA LEU A 343 -6.37 28.90 -13.48
C LEU A 343 -5.08 29.70 -13.35
N GLY A 344 -4.63 29.94 -12.12
CA GLY A 344 -3.38 30.64 -11.83
C GLY A 344 -2.15 29.72 -11.91
N GLY A 345 -2.35 28.44 -12.20
CA GLY A 345 -1.27 27.43 -12.24
C GLY A 345 -0.85 26.90 -10.87
N ARG A 346 -1.53 27.30 -9.79
CA ARG A 346 -1.27 26.80 -8.44
C ARG A 346 -1.68 25.33 -8.36
N GLU A 347 -0.76 24.50 -7.91
CA GLU A 347 -1.00 23.08 -7.67
C GLU A 347 -1.46 22.82 -6.23
N PHE A 348 -2.40 21.89 -6.06
CA PHE A 348 -2.85 21.44 -4.75
C PHE A 348 -3.30 19.98 -4.79
N TYR A 349 -3.27 19.33 -3.63
CA TYR A 349 -3.69 17.93 -3.51
C TYR A 349 -5.21 17.85 -3.55
N ALA A 350 -5.73 16.88 -4.32
CA ALA A 350 -7.18 16.69 -4.50
C ALA A 350 -7.84 15.87 -3.37
N ASP A 351 -7.10 15.52 -2.32
CA ASP A 351 -7.58 14.65 -1.25
C ASP A 351 -8.71 15.29 -0.43
N PHE A 352 -8.72 16.61 -0.21
CA PHE A 352 -9.85 17.28 0.45
C PHE A 352 -11.14 17.17 -0.37
N LEU A 353 -11.06 17.19 -1.72
CA LEU A 353 -12.21 16.90 -2.59
C LEU A 353 -12.68 15.45 -2.44
N THR A 354 -11.73 14.55 -2.28
CA THR A 354 -12.04 13.14 -1.97
C THR A 354 -12.83 13.03 -0.68
N TYR A 355 -12.46 13.80 0.36
CA TYR A 355 -13.22 13.82 1.62
C TYR A 355 -14.61 14.41 1.46
N ALA A 356 -14.74 15.51 0.69
CA ALA A 356 -16.04 16.13 0.42
C ALA A 356 -17.03 15.14 -0.21
N VAL A 357 -16.57 14.32 -1.19
CA VAL A 357 -17.40 13.32 -1.85
C VAL A 357 -17.64 12.08 -0.99
N GLN A 358 -16.65 11.65 -0.20
CA GLN A 358 -16.78 10.48 0.69
C GLN A 358 -17.79 10.66 1.82
N GLY A 359 -18.17 11.89 2.14
CA GLY A 359 -19.18 12.20 3.14
C GLY A 359 -20.59 11.78 2.73
N PHE A 360 -20.83 11.46 1.46
CA PHE A 360 -22.15 11.06 0.94
C PHE A 360 -22.34 9.53 1.07
N PRO A 361 -23.29 9.06 1.94
CA PRO A 361 -23.51 7.63 2.14
C PRO A 361 -24.07 6.93 0.89
N GLU A 362 -24.64 7.66 -0.04
CA GLU A 362 -25.17 7.18 -1.31
C GLU A 362 -24.04 6.85 -2.33
N VAL A 363 -22.81 7.31 -2.08
CA VAL A 363 -21.67 7.06 -2.99
C VAL A 363 -20.96 5.78 -2.60
N SER A 364 -21.00 4.78 -3.48
CA SER A 364 -20.28 3.52 -3.29
C SER A 364 -18.84 3.59 -3.80
N ARG A 365 -18.62 4.30 -4.92
CA ARG A 365 -17.30 4.54 -5.52
C ARG A 365 -17.25 5.92 -6.16
N MET A 366 -16.03 6.46 -6.27
CA MET A 366 -15.81 7.74 -6.90
C MET A 366 -14.46 7.79 -7.61
N GLN A 367 -14.38 8.71 -8.58
CA GLN A 367 -13.15 9.11 -9.24
C GLN A 367 -13.22 10.61 -9.52
N LEU A 368 -12.17 11.34 -9.17
CA LEU A 368 -11.96 12.75 -9.48
C LEU A 368 -11.05 12.85 -10.69
N VAL A 369 -11.48 13.50 -11.75
CA VAL A 369 -10.70 13.65 -12.99
C VAL A 369 -10.50 15.12 -13.29
N GLN A 370 -9.26 15.55 -13.43
CA GLN A 370 -8.92 16.86 -13.99
C GLN A 370 -8.32 16.69 -15.39
N ARG A 371 -8.93 17.32 -16.39
CA ARG A 371 -8.42 17.38 -17.77
C ARG A 371 -7.85 18.74 -18.12
N ARG A 372 -8.34 19.78 -17.49
CA ARG A 372 -7.90 21.18 -17.68
C ARG A 372 -7.78 21.88 -16.34
N PRO A 373 -6.93 22.90 -16.22
CA PRO A 373 -6.88 23.73 -15.01
C PRO A 373 -8.27 24.23 -14.61
N ALA A 374 -8.54 24.27 -13.32
CA ALA A 374 -9.81 24.68 -12.71
C ALA A 374 -11.06 23.96 -13.22
N GLN A 375 -10.93 22.78 -13.79
CA GLN A 375 -12.06 21.90 -14.16
C GLN A 375 -11.92 20.58 -13.41
N VAL A 376 -13.01 20.08 -12.83
CA VAL A 376 -13.04 18.77 -12.21
C VAL A 376 -14.32 18.01 -12.59
N THR A 377 -14.15 16.80 -13.11
CA THR A 377 -15.24 15.85 -13.29
C THR A 377 -15.21 14.85 -12.14
N VAL A 378 -16.30 14.78 -11.39
CA VAL A 378 -16.49 13.82 -10.28
C VAL A 378 -17.37 12.68 -10.80
N ARG A 379 -16.78 11.52 -11.03
CA ARG A 379 -17.53 10.31 -11.39
C ARG A 379 -17.90 9.55 -10.13
N VAL A 380 -19.18 9.24 -9.96
CA VAL A 380 -19.68 8.50 -8.81
C VAL A 380 -20.48 7.28 -9.25
N VAL A 381 -20.24 6.16 -8.57
CA VAL A 381 -21.13 5.00 -8.62
C VAL A 381 -22.03 5.09 -7.39
N LEU A 382 -23.31 5.21 -7.60
CA LEU A 382 -24.29 5.33 -6.52
C LEU A 382 -24.68 3.97 -5.97
N ALA A 383 -25.06 3.93 -4.70
CA ALA A 383 -25.63 2.76 -4.07
C ALA A 383 -27.01 2.44 -4.67
N ALA A 384 -27.41 1.18 -4.62
CA ALA A 384 -28.71 0.73 -5.11
C ALA A 384 -29.84 1.51 -4.40
N GLY A 385 -30.79 2.02 -5.20
CA GLY A 385 -31.92 2.79 -4.71
C GLY A 385 -31.68 4.28 -4.50
N ALA A 386 -30.47 4.79 -4.72
CA ALA A 386 -30.20 6.22 -4.68
C ALA A 386 -30.63 6.89 -5.99
N GLU A 387 -31.33 8.02 -5.86
CA GLU A 387 -31.72 8.85 -7.01
C GLU A 387 -30.51 9.69 -7.46
N ALA A 388 -30.17 9.62 -8.76
CA ALA A 388 -28.95 10.22 -9.25
C ALA A 388 -28.96 11.76 -9.18
N ALA A 389 -30.02 12.41 -9.68
CA ALA A 389 -30.04 13.88 -9.80
C ALA A 389 -29.84 14.60 -8.46
N PRO A 390 -30.60 14.34 -7.39
CA PRO A 390 -30.44 15.06 -6.13
C PRO A 390 -29.09 14.76 -5.44
N VAL A 391 -28.52 13.59 -5.64
CA VAL A 391 -27.22 13.23 -5.05
C VAL A 391 -26.09 13.93 -5.80
N THR A 392 -26.11 13.93 -7.12
CA THR A 392 -25.07 14.61 -7.93
C THR A 392 -25.09 16.11 -7.73
N GLU A 393 -26.25 16.75 -7.58
CA GLU A 393 -26.36 18.18 -7.26
C GLU A 393 -25.75 18.53 -5.89
N ARG A 394 -26.02 17.72 -4.87
CA ARG A 394 -25.44 17.92 -3.53
C ARG A 394 -23.92 17.73 -3.55
N ILE A 395 -23.41 16.73 -4.27
CA ILE A 395 -21.98 16.52 -4.44
C ILE A 395 -21.35 17.71 -5.18
N ALA A 396 -21.97 18.19 -6.26
CA ALA A 396 -21.47 19.33 -7.00
C ALA A 396 -21.39 20.59 -6.13
N ALA A 397 -22.39 20.83 -5.29
CA ALA A 397 -22.39 21.94 -4.34
C ALA A 397 -21.23 21.84 -3.34
N ALA A 398 -21.05 20.67 -2.71
CA ALA A 398 -19.96 20.41 -1.76
C ALA A 398 -18.55 20.54 -2.39
N VAL A 399 -18.40 20.08 -3.65
CA VAL A 399 -17.14 20.21 -4.36
C VAL A 399 -16.87 21.66 -4.76
N ARG A 400 -17.87 22.42 -5.24
CA ARG A 400 -17.71 23.86 -5.54
C ARG A 400 -17.36 24.69 -4.30
N GLU A 401 -17.95 24.37 -3.14
CA GLU A 401 -17.58 24.99 -1.88
C GLU A 401 -16.11 24.72 -1.52
N ALA A 402 -15.63 23.51 -1.76
CA ALA A 402 -14.25 23.11 -1.47
C ALA A 402 -13.24 23.73 -2.47
N VAL A 403 -13.62 23.99 -3.72
CA VAL A 403 -12.77 24.61 -4.77
C VAL A 403 -13.49 25.77 -5.45
N PRO A 404 -13.58 26.92 -4.80
CA PRO A 404 -14.20 28.08 -5.40
C PRO A 404 -13.53 28.48 -6.73
N GLY A 405 -14.34 28.70 -7.76
CA GLY A 405 -13.85 29.09 -9.10
C GLY A 405 -13.52 27.91 -10.03
N PHE A 406 -13.76 26.67 -9.59
CA PHE A 406 -13.67 25.52 -10.47
C PHE A 406 -14.98 25.26 -11.21
N ASP A 407 -14.85 24.81 -12.46
CA ASP A 407 -15.93 24.18 -13.20
C ASP A 407 -16.08 22.74 -12.72
N VAL A 408 -17.22 22.45 -12.08
CA VAL A 408 -17.47 21.16 -11.42
C VAL A 408 -18.61 20.44 -12.12
N GLU A 409 -18.29 19.31 -12.71
CA GLU A 409 -19.23 18.37 -13.30
C GLU A 409 -19.30 17.10 -12.44
N VAL A 410 -20.52 16.58 -12.20
CA VAL A 410 -20.71 15.32 -11.47
C VAL A 410 -21.47 14.32 -12.33
N GLU A 411 -20.84 13.20 -12.65
CA GLU A 411 -21.38 12.13 -13.48
C GLU A 411 -21.75 10.91 -12.60
N ALA A 412 -23.03 10.55 -12.58
CA ALA A 412 -23.43 9.25 -12.06
C ALA A 412 -23.15 8.17 -13.12
N VAL A 413 -22.23 7.27 -12.84
CA VAL A 413 -21.81 6.20 -13.76
C VAL A 413 -22.17 4.83 -13.20
N ARG A 414 -22.39 3.86 -14.09
CA ARG A 414 -22.68 2.46 -13.68
C ARG A 414 -21.47 1.77 -13.03
N ALA A 415 -20.28 2.08 -13.53
CA ALA A 415 -19.02 1.54 -13.02
C ALA A 415 -17.86 2.51 -13.30
N ILE A 416 -16.83 2.44 -12.49
CA ILE A 416 -15.53 3.06 -12.75
C ILE A 416 -14.58 1.92 -13.11
N ALA A 417 -14.03 1.96 -14.32
CA ALA A 417 -13.13 0.92 -14.79
C ALA A 417 -11.83 0.91 -13.96
N PRO A 418 -11.40 -0.26 -13.48
CA PRO A 418 -10.10 -0.39 -12.86
C PRO A 418 -8.98 -0.23 -13.90
N GLU A 419 -7.80 0.17 -13.47
CA GLU A 419 -6.58 0.16 -14.27
C GLU A 419 -6.12 -1.29 -14.54
N ALA A 420 -5.13 -1.47 -15.42
CA ALA A 420 -4.59 -2.79 -15.80
C ALA A 420 -4.12 -3.64 -14.60
N ASN A 421 -3.79 -3.01 -13.48
CA ASN A 421 -3.40 -3.64 -12.21
C ASN A 421 -4.59 -4.08 -11.34
N GLY A 422 -5.82 -3.86 -11.78
CA GLY A 422 -7.04 -4.15 -11.05
C GLY A 422 -7.42 -3.12 -9.97
N LYS A 423 -6.71 -1.97 -9.86
CA LYS A 423 -7.01 -0.91 -8.89
C LYS A 423 -7.86 0.20 -9.51
N ILE A 424 -8.70 0.83 -8.69
CA ILE A 424 -9.37 2.07 -9.07
C ILE A 424 -8.53 3.25 -8.57
N ARG A 425 -8.09 4.10 -9.50
CA ARG A 425 -7.44 5.37 -9.19
C ARG A 425 -8.49 6.40 -8.84
N ILE A 426 -8.48 6.88 -7.59
CA ILE A 426 -9.49 7.83 -7.08
C ILE A 426 -9.28 9.21 -7.67
N VAL A 427 -8.03 9.68 -7.77
CA VAL A 427 -7.67 10.96 -8.37
C VAL A 427 -6.91 10.72 -9.66
N LYS A 428 -7.29 11.39 -10.74
CA LYS A 428 -6.68 11.26 -12.05
C LYS A 428 -6.49 12.64 -12.68
N VAL A 429 -5.26 12.97 -13.00
CA VAL A 429 -4.93 14.13 -13.83
C VAL A 429 -4.61 13.61 -15.21
N GLU A 430 -5.44 13.94 -16.19
CA GLU A 430 -5.24 13.59 -17.60
C GLU A 430 -4.56 14.78 -18.29
N PRO A 431 -3.46 14.60 -19.04
CA PRO A 431 -2.94 15.68 -19.86
C PRO A 431 -4.03 16.13 -20.82
N ALA A 432 -4.14 17.43 -21.04
CA ALA A 432 -5.01 17.98 -22.07
C ALA A 432 -4.65 17.27 -23.39
N ALA A 433 -5.63 16.68 -24.04
CA ALA A 433 -5.41 16.10 -25.36
C ALA A 433 -4.76 17.17 -26.23
N THR A 434 -3.56 16.90 -26.71
CA THR A 434 -2.91 17.77 -27.71
C THR A 434 -3.81 17.70 -28.95
N VAL A 435 -4.48 18.82 -29.25
CA VAL A 435 -5.30 19.01 -30.43
C VAL A 435 -4.38 19.12 -31.65
#